data_3c4dbe2c588a780487e7d64b8bf5f695
#
_entry.id   3c4dbe2c588a780487e7d64b8bf5f695
#
_cell.length_a   1.000
_cell.length_b   1.000
_cell.length_c   1.000
_cell.angle_alpha   90.00
_cell.angle_beta   90.00
_cell.angle_gamma   90.00
#
_symmetry.space_group_name_H-M   'P 1'
#
loop_
_entity.id
_entity.type
_entity.pdbx_description
1 polymer ?
#
loop_
_entity_poly.entity_id
_entity_poly.type
_entity_poly.pdbx_seq_one_letter_code
_entity_poly.pdbx_strand_id
1 'polypeptide(L)'
;IDASDGSRWASEPRDDEWIYVDLGEPAEVATIALNWEAAHAKSYKLLISDDAAHWKEIYSNEDCKGGLEEIKIKPVRTRYVKMQGVKCATMWGYSLYEFELYGKKKKPTDLSPVHFIKLELNDANGNLLSDNFYWRSNKPGDYKALNTLSKAKLNVTSQLVNRTDHGDKKVIKATIKNVGPSVAFAVHVQAVRSSDGERILPALMNDNYFTLLKGESKDIEIEFDSELLPDDNYRLSVIPY
;
A
#
# COMPACT_ATOMS: atom_id res chain seq x y z
N ILE A 1 8.04 17.87 -1.71
CA ILE A 1 8.86 16.66 -1.90
C ILE A 1 8.09 15.78 -2.85
N ASP A 2 8.55 15.74 -4.09
CA ASP A 2 7.82 15.14 -5.21
C ASP A 2 8.65 14.08 -5.97
N ALA A 3 9.81 13.69 -5.41
CA ALA A 3 10.78 12.75 -5.98
C ALA A 3 11.27 13.19 -7.37
N SER A 4 11.42 14.52 -7.58
CA SER A 4 11.80 15.12 -8.85
C SER A 4 13.01 16.05 -8.69
N ASP A 5 14.09 15.79 -9.41
CA ASP A 5 15.21 16.72 -9.52
C ASP A 5 14.88 17.95 -10.39
N GLY A 6 13.66 18.03 -10.93
CA GLY A 6 13.16 19.15 -11.73
C GLY A 6 12.56 20.28 -10.91
N SER A 7 12.28 20.06 -9.64
CA SER A 7 11.78 21.06 -8.67
C SER A 7 12.73 21.18 -7.49
N ARG A 8 12.70 22.31 -6.80
CA ARG A 8 13.54 22.55 -5.61
C ARG A 8 12.92 23.58 -4.68
N TRP A 9 13.22 23.48 -3.40
CA TRP A 9 13.11 24.57 -2.46
C TRP A 9 14.38 25.42 -2.50
N ALA A 10 14.24 26.74 -2.41
CA ALA A 10 15.35 27.67 -2.26
C ALA A 10 15.03 28.73 -1.22
N SER A 11 15.99 29.05 -0.37
CA SER A 11 15.87 30.12 0.64
C SER A 11 16.27 31.49 0.12
N GLU A 12 16.06 32.51 0.94
CA GLU A 12 16.76 33.77 0.83
C GLU A 12 18.28 33.59 1.04
N PRO A 13 19.14 34.50 0.50
CA PRO A 13 20.59 34.38 0.60
C PRO A 13 21.12 34.81 1.99
N ARG A 14 20.71 34.14 3.03
CA ARG A 14 21.06 34.35 4.44
C ARG A 14 21.46 33.06 5.14
N ASP A 15 22.30 33.20 6.15
CA ASP A 15 22.84 32.04 6.89
C ASP A 15 21.79 31.36 7.83
N ASP A 16 20.81 32.13 8.32
CA ASP A 16 19.85 31.71 9.35
C ASP A 16 18.53 31.17 8.80
N GLU A 17 18.46 30.84 7.53
CA GLU A 17 17.27 30.28 6.87
C GLU A 17 17.04 28.81 7.24
N TRP A 18 15.81 28.38 7.09
CA TRP A 18 15.39 27.06 7.46
C TRP A 18 14.23 26.53 6.62
N ILE A 19 14.05 25.23 6.65
CA ILE A 19 12.88 24.51 6.14
C ILE A 19 12.51 23.37 7.09
N TYR A 20 11.23 23.09 7.27
CA TYR A 20 10.81 21.90 7.99
C TYR A 20 9.77 21.08 7.22
N VAL A 21 9.70 19.80 7.52
CA VAL A 21 8.66 18.84 7.09
C VAL A 21 7.70 18.62 8.24
N ASP A 22 6.39 18.75 7.97
CA ASP A 22 5.30 18.33 8.86
C ASP A 22 4.81 16.96 8.39
N LEU A 23 4.90 15.94 9.25
CA LEU A 23 4.44 14.58 8.97
C LEU A 23 2.91 14.42 9.15
N GLY A 24 2.21 15.51 9.55
CA GLY A 24 0.77 15.48 9.85
C GLY A 24 0.47 14.92 11.24
N GLU A 25 1.12 13.83 11.62
CA GLU A 25 1.06 13.22 12.95
C GLU A 25 2.45 12.74 13.40
N PRO A 26 2.68 12.52 14.71
CA PRO A 26 3.96 12.00 15.17
C PRO A 26 4.28 10.62 14.61
N ALA A 27 5.41 10.47 13.90
CA ALA A 27 5.90 9.23 13.30
C ALA A 27 7.34 8.93 13.76
N GLU A 28 7.78 7.68 13.64
CA GLU A 28 9.17 7.30 13.92
C GLU A 28 10.07 7.71 12.76
N VAL A 29 11.10 8.50 13.04
CA VAL A 29 12.15 8.90 12.09
C VAL A 29 13.46 8.26 12.53
N ALA A 30 14.18 7.64 11.59
CA ALA A 30 15.46 6.95 11.82
C ALA A 30 16.54 7.34 10.81
N THR A 31 16.13 7.84 9.64
CA THR A 31 17.05 8.35 8.61
C THR A 31 16.46 9.61 7.99
N ILE A 32 17.31 10.59 7.77
CA ILE A 32 16.99 11.85 7.10
C ILE A 32 17.85 11.94 5.87
N ALA A 33 17.27 12.14 4.68
CA ALA A 33 18.01 12.36 3.46
C ALA A 33 17.80 13.79 2.97
N LEU A 34 18.89 14.48 2.68
CA LEU A 34 18.94 15.80 2.11
C LEU A 34 19.62 15.72 0.74
N ASN A 35 18.89 16.03 -0.32
CA ASN A 35 19.48 16.15 -1.66
C ASN A 35 19.69 17.61 -1.99
N TRP A 36 20.91 18.08 -1.78
CA TRP A 36 21.31 19.46 -1.98
C TRP A 36 21.49 19.79 -3.48
N GLU A 37 21.00 20.94 -3.86
CA GLU A 37 21.38 21.60 -5.11
C GLU A 37 22.75 22.28 -4.94
N ALA A 38 23.26 22.97 -5.96
CA ALA A 38 24.56 23.66 -5.93
C ALA A 38 24.67 24.69 -4.77
N ALA A 39 23.57 25.35 -4.40
CA ALA A 39 23.48 26.23 -3.25
C ALA A 39 23.25 25.45 -1.95
N HIS A 40 24.27 24.71 -1.52
CA HIS A 40 24.16 23.89 -0.32
C HIS A 40 24.59 24.62 0.97
N ALA A 41 24.32 24.03 2.11
CA ALA A 41 24.88 24.47 3.38
C ALA A 41 26.38 24.18 3.45
N LYS A 42 27.17 25.08 4.06
CA LYS A 42 28.47 24.74 4.61
C LYS A 42 28.33 24.08 5.97
N SER A 43 27.46 24.64 6.80
CA SER A 43 27.08 24.01 8.08
C SER A 43 25.60 24.19 8.34
N TYR A 44 24.97 23.19 8.97
CA TYR A 44 23.57 23.17 9.30
C TYR A 44 23.28 22.26 10.50
N LYS A 45 22.06 22.36 11.05
CA LYS A 45 21.54 21.54 12.12
C LYS A 45 20.25 20.87 11.71
N LEU A 46 19.98 19.69 12.27
CA LEU A 46 18.67 19.05 12.21
C LEU A 46 18.02 19.11 13.58
N LEU A 47 16.79 19.55 13.60
CA LEU A 47 16.00 19.71 14.81
C LEU A 47 14.66 18.99 14.66
N ILE A 48 14.10 18.55 15.76
CA ILE A 48 12.77 17.95 15.85
C ILE A 48 11.86 18.72 16.76
N SER A 49 10.55 18.61 16.52
CA SER A 49 9.52 19.21 17.37
C SER A 49 8.20 18.44 17.24
N ASP A 50 7.36 18.54 18.26
CA ASP A 50 5.97 18.03 18.20
C ASP A 50 4.93 19.15 18.02
N ASP A 51 5.35 20.41 18.16
CA ASP A 51 4.47 21.59 18.13
C ASP A 51 4.92 22.72 17.18
N ALA A 52 6.03 22.52 16.44
CA ALA A 52 6.68 23.49 15.56
C ALA A 52 7.15 24.79 16.27
N ALA A 53 7.09 24.86 17.59
CA ALA A 53 7.50 26.00 18.42
C ALA A 53 8.76 25.68 19.25
N HIS A 54 8.80 24.52 19.87
CA HIS A 54 9.90 24.07 20.73
C HIS A 54 10.75 23.06 19.98
N TRP A 55 11.97 23.44 19.62
CA TRP A 55 12.87 22.67 18.78
C TRP A 55 14.02 22.06 19.56
N LYS A 56 14.28 20.77 19.33
CA LYS A 56 15.39 20.03 19.91
C LYS A 56 16.37 19.61 18.82
N GLU A 57 17.62 20.00 18.95
CA GLU A 57 18.71 19.57 18.06
C GLU A 57 18.96 18.05 18.23
N ILE A 58 19.09 17.35 17.10
CA ILE A 58 19.38 15.92 17.04
C ILE A 58 20.63 15.60 16.21
N TYR A 59 21.09 16.55 15.38
CA TYR A 59 22.27 16.39 14.54
C TYR A 59 22.81 17.75 14.12
N SER A 60 24.13 17.87 13.94
CA SER A 60 24.79 18.99 13.29
C SER A 60 25.85 18.53 12.32
N ASN A 61 26.03 19.28 11.22
CA ASN A 61 27.10 19.10 10.25
C ASN A 61 27.83 20.43 10.08
N GLU A 62 29.12 20.44 10.42
CA GLU A 62 29.99 21.64 10.35
C GLU A 62 30.76 21.75 9.03
N ASP A 63 30.72 20.74 8.17
CA ASP A 63 31.48 20.67 6.92
C ASP A 63 30.72 19.87 5.83
N CYS A 64 29.50 20.30 5.55
CA CYS A 64 28.64 19.72 4.51
C CYS A 64 29.28 19.96 3.12
N LYS A 65 29.25 18.92 2.28
CA LYS A 65 29.82 18.93 0.93
C LYS A 65 28.79 19.08 -0.18
N GLY A 66 27.51 19.17 0.18
CA GLY A 66 26.40 19.14 -0.77
C GLY A 66 26.14 17.76 -1.36
N GLY A 67 25.28 17.69 -2.39
CA GLY A 67 24.84 16.43 -2.98
C GLY A 67 23.87 15.67 -2.08
N LEU A 68 23.79 14.35 -2.23
CA LEU A 68 22.92 13.52 -1.42
C LEU A 68 23.60 13.12 -0.10
N GLU A 69 23.00 13.53 1.02
CA GLU A 69 23.41 13.11 2.36
C GLU A 69 22.33 12.22 3.02
N GLU A 70 22.68 11.02 3.41
CA GLU A 70 21.85 10.14 4.23
C GLU A 70 22.32 10.15 5.68
N ILE A 71 21.59 10.80 6.56
CA ILE A 71 21.89 10.98 7.97
C ILE A 71 21.11 9.96 8.79
N LYS A 72 21.80 8.96 9.35
CA LYS A 72 21.23 8.00 10.30
C LYS A 72 21.22 8.61 11.69
N ILE A 73 20.04 8.66 12.31
CA ILE A 73 19.86 9.16 13.67
C ILE A 73 19.39 8.03 14.61
N LYS A 74 19.49 8.27 15.93
CA LYS A 74 18.79 7.41 16.88
C LYS A 74 17.29 7.55 16.63
N PRO A 75 16.55 6.44 16.39
CA PRO A 75 15.13 6.52 16.11
C PRO A 75 14.39 7.36 17.16
N VAL A 76 13.60 8.29 16.68
CA VAL A 76 12.83 9.23 17.51
C VAL A 76 11.43 9.39 16.93
N ARG A 77 10.42 9.49 17.81
CA ARG A 77 9.06 9.80 17.41
C ARG A 77 8.86 11.32 17.48
N THR A 78 8.44 11.92 16.37
CA THR A 78 8.26 13.37 16.23
C THR A 78 7.30 13.68 15.08
N ARG A 79 6.65 14.84 15.11
CA ARG A 79 5.81 15.33 14.02
C ARG A 79 6.58 16.21 13.04
N TYR A 80 7.50 17.05 13.53
CA TYR A 80 8.22 18.01 12.68
C TYR A 80 9.71 17.71 12.68
N VAL A 81 10.34 17.81 11.50
CA VAL A 81 11.79 17.75 11.33
C VAL A 81 12.24 18.97 10.54
N LYS A 82 13.18 19.75 11.11
CA LYS A 82 13.69 21.00 10.54
C LYS A 82 15.16 20.90 10.18
N MET A 83 15.53 21.35 8.99
CA MET A 83 16.89 21.74 8.65
C MET A 83 17.03 23.23 8.95
N GLN A 84 17.95 23.58 9.84
CA GLN A 84 18.33 24.94 10.21
C GLN A 84 19.70 25.23 9.66
N GLY A 85 19.80 26.18 8.74
CA GLY A 85 21.07 26.69 8.25
C GLY A 85 21.86 27.36 9.36
N VAL A 86 23.18 27.24 9.30
CA VAL A 86 24.15 27.91 10.17
C VAL A 86 25.08 28.76 9.31
N LYS A 87 25.54 28.20 8.16
CA LYS A 87 26.37 28.93 7.20
C LYS A 87 26.12 28.39 5.79
N CYS A 88 25.93 29.32 4.85
CA CYS A 88 25.86 29.02 3.42
C CYS A 88 27.25 28.65 2.87
N ALA A 89 27.31 27.70 1.95
CA ALA A 89 28.52 27.39 1.18
C ALA A 89 28.69 28.37 0.01
N THR A 90 27.61 28.97 -0.47
CA THR A 90 27.56 29.89 -1.61
C THR A 90 26.83 31.19 -1.23
N MET A 91 26.89 32.18 -2.12
CA MET A 91 26.19 33.47 -1.94
C MET A 91 24.67 33.37 -2.22
N TRP A 92 24.13 32.22 -2.63
CA TRP A 92 22.74 32.06 -3.06
C TRP A 92 21.83 31.44 -1.98
N GLY A 93 22.29 31.33 -0.74
CA GLY A 93 21.53 30.70 0.36
C GLY A 93 21.55 29.20 0.33
N TYR A 94 20.41 28.54 0.60
CA TYR A 94 20.24 27.12 0.64
C TYR A 94 19.25 26.65 -0.43
N SER A 95 19.51 25.51 -1.06
CA SER A 95 18.61 24.90 -2.02
C SER A 95 18.63 23.37 -1.91
N LEU A 96 17.46 22.77 -1.80
CA LEU A 96 17.26 21.34 -1.70
C LEU A 96 16.35 20.85 -2.84
N TYR A 97 16.78 19.84 -3.57
CA TYR A 97 15.91 19.08 -4.45
C TYR A 97 14.92 18.25 -3.62
N GLU A 98 15.43 17.56 -2.59
CA GLU A 98 14.61 16.71 -1.73
C GLU A 98 15.03 16.80 -0.26
N PHE A 99 14.02 16.69 0.62
CA PHE A 99 14.16 16.53 2.05
C PHE A 99 13.28 15.36 2.49
N GLU A 100 13.85 14.18 2.64
CA GLU A 100 13.13 12.95 2.87
C GLU A 100 13.37 12.40 4.28
N LEU A 101 12.31 11.82 4.86
CA LEU A 101 12.31 11.24 6.20
C LEU A 101 11.92 9.78 6.13
N TYR A 102 12.73 8.92 6.73
CA TYR A 102 12.48 7.49 6.75
C TYR A 102 12.42 6.97 8.18
N GLY A 103 11.43 6.14 8.46
CA GLY A 103 11.36 5.33 9.68
C GLY A 103 12.42 4.24 9.71
N LYS A 104 12.45 3.44 10.78
CA LYS A 104 13.25 2.21 10.78
C LYS A 104 12.86 1.35 9.59
N LYS A 105 13.83 1.06 8.72
CA LYS A 105 13.66 -0.05 7.77
C LYS A 105 13.45 -1.31 8.60
N LYS A 106 12.24 -1.86 8.61
CA LYS A 106 12.04 -3.24 9.07
C LYS A 106 12.98 -4.09 8.21
N LYS A 107 13.91 -4.81 8.86
CA LYS A 107 14.74 -5.74 8.11
C LYS A 107 13.80 -6.73 7.40
N PRO A 108 14.07 -7.10 6.14
CA PRO A 108 13.31 -8.15 5.45
C PRO A 108 13.18 -9.47 6.23
N THR A 109 14.07 -9.68 7.23
CA THR A 109 14.08 -10.83 8.15
C THR A 109 12.85 -10.89 9.08
N ASP A 110 12.10 -9.78 9.24
CA ASP A 110 10.89 -9.75 10.07
C ASP A 110 9.61 -10.10 9.28
N LEU A 111 9.73 -10.26 7.97
CA LEU A 111 8.63 -10.70 7.12
C LEU A 111 8.62 -12.23 7.00
N SER A 112 7.42 -12.82 6.90
CA SER A 112 7.29 -14.24 6.57
C SER A 112 7.95 -14.55 5.21
N PRO A 113 8.38 -15.81 4.95
CA PRO A 113 9.03 -16.18 3.69
C PRO A 113 8.24 -15.77 2.45
N VAL A 114 6.91 -15.84 2.52
CA VAL A 114 5.99 -15.20 1.58
C VAL A 114 5.08 -14.27 2.36
N HIS A 115 4.86 -13.07 1.84
CA HIS A 115 4.04 -12.04 2.46
C HIS A 115 3.17 -11.35 1.42
N PHE A 116 2.09 -10.76 1.90
CA PHE A 116 1.09 -10.08 1.08
C PHE A 116 1.17 -8.58 1.29
N ILE A 117 0.92 -7.82 0.22
CA ILE A 117 0.88 -6.36 0.22
C ILE A 117 -0.45 -5.96 -0.41
N LYS A 118 -1.30 -5.28 0.33
CA LYS A 118 -2.51 -4.64 -0.18
C LYS A 118 -2.28 -3.13 -0.22
N LEU A 119 -2.52 -2.53 -1.36
CA LEU A 119 -2.51 -1.09 -1.56
C LEU A 119 -3.95 -0.64 -1.78
N GLU A 120 -4.39 0.36 -1.04
CA GLU A 120 -5.74 0.93 -1.14
C GLU A 120 -5.64 2.43 -1.40
N LEU A 121 -6.38 2.91 -2.39
CA LEU A 121 -6.59 4.32 -2.65
C LEU A 121 -8.00 4.68 -2.19
N ASN A 122 -8.09 5.58 -1.23
CA ASN A 122 -9.37 6.05 -0.69
C ASN A 122 -9.57 7.53 -1.03
N ASP A 123 -10.84 7.95 -1.15
CA ASP A 123 -11.19 9.37 -1.22
C ASP A 123 -11.03 10.07 0.14
N ALA A 124 -11.28 11.39 0.18
CA ALA A 124 -11.21 12.18 1.40
C ALA A 124 -12.24 11.77 2.49
N ASN A 125 -13.28 11.01 2.11
CA ASN A 125 -14.31 10.49 3.01
C ASN A 125 -14.00 9.05 3.49
N GLY A 126 -12.89 8.46 3.03
CA GLY A 126 -12.50 7.09 3.34
C GLY A 126 -13.12 6.02 2.44
N ASN A 127 -13.82 6.38 1.36
CA ASN A 127 -14.37 5.41 0.42
C ASN A 127 -13.27 4.85 -0.48
N LEU A 128 -13.23 3.54 -0.64
CA LEU A 128 -12.28 2.86 -1.50
C LEU A 128 -12.53 3.24 -2.98
N LEU A 129 -11.53 3.82 -3.64
CA LEU A 129 -11.53 4.15 -5.06
C LEU A 129 -10.89 3.07 -5.91
N SER A 130 -9.82 2.47 -5.40
CA SER A 130 -9.06 1.42 -6.08
C SER A 130 -8.24 0.63 -5.09
N ASP A 131 -8.00 -0.64 -5.38
CA ASP A 131 -7.06 -1.46 -4.63
C ASP A 131 -6.19 -2.32 -5.55
N ASN A 132 -5.03 -2.72 -5.04
CA ASN A 132 -4.14 -3.68 -5.66
C ASN A 132 -3.63 -4.66 -4.61
N PHE A 133 -3.52 -5.92 -4.99
CA PHE A 133 -3.05 -6.98 -4.12
C PHE A 133 -1.82 -7.67 -4.74
N TYR A 134 -0.74 -7.76 -3.96
CA TYR A 134 0.51 -8.37 -4.37
C TYR A 134 0.95 -9.43 -3.36
N TRP A 135 1.71 -10.41 -3.83
CA TRP A 135 2.45 -11.35 -2.99
C TRP A 135 3.92 -11.34 -3.38
N ARG A 136 4.78 -11.41 -2.39
CA ARG A 136 6.22 -11.39 -2.57
C ARG A 136 6.89 -12.44 -1.70
N SER A 137 8.03 -12.92 -2.13
CA SER A 137 8.88 -13.82 -1.36
C SER A 137 10.20 -13.15 -1.00
N ASN A 138 10.78 -13.53 0.13
CA ASN A 138 12.10 -13.07 0.57
C ASN A 138 13.22 -13.59 -0.34
N LYS A 139 13.00 -14.72 -1.04
CA LYS A 139 13.88 -15.26 -2.07
C LYS A 139 13.14 -15.22 -3.40
N PRO A 140 13.67 -14.53 -4.43
CA PRO A 140 13.01 -14.44 -5.73
C PRO A 140 12.59 -15.81 -6.25
N GLY A 141 11.30 -15.96 -6.60
CA GLY A 141 10.72 -17.19 -7.16
C GLY A 141 10.42 -18.31 -6.16
N ASP A 142 10.71 -18.17 -4.86
CA ASP A 142 10.41 -19.19 -3.85
C ASP A 142 9.08 -18.88 -3.14
N TYR A 143 8.00 -19.48 -3.62
CA TYR A 143 6.65 -19.34 -3.06
C TYR A 143 6.16 -20.59 -2.32
N LYS A 144 7.03 -21.53 -1.99
CA LYS A 144 6.66 -22.79 -1.32
C LYS A 144 5.90 -22.60 -0.01
N ALA A 145 6.14 -21.48 0.68
CA ALA A 145 5.43 -21.17 1.93
C ALA A 145 3.91 -20.94 1.72
N LEU A 146 3.43 -20.66 0.51
CA LEU A 146 2.00 -20.62 0.21
C LEU A 146 1.32 -21.97 0.49
N ASN A 147 2.00 -23.09 0.24
CA ASN A 147 1.47 -24.44 0.49
C ASN A 147 1.22 -24.73 1.98
N THR A 148 1.74 -23.87 2.87
CA THR A 148 1.57 -24.00 4.33
C THR A 148 0.60 -22.97 4.90
N LEU A 149 -0.13 -22.24 4.04
CA LEU A 149 -1.17 -21.33 4.51
C LEU A 149 -2.25 -22.10 5.27
N SER A 150 -2.64 -21.55 6.41
CA SER A 150 -3.77 -22.09 7.16
C SER A 150 -5.04 -21.95 6.34
N LYS A 151 -5.88 -23.01 6.34
CA LYS A 151 -7.14 -22.99 5.61
C LYS A 151 -8.01 -21.82 6.01
N ALA A 152 -8.44 -21.05 5.02
CA ALA A 152 -9.39 -19.96 5.20
C ALA A 152 -10.80 -20.51 5.44
N LYS A 153 -11.61 -19.78 6.18
CA LYS A 153 -13.02 -20.10 6.40
C LYS A 153 -13.88 -19.08 5.66
N LEU A 154 -14.54 -19.52 4.60
CA LEU A 154 -15.41 -18.70 3.79
C LEU A 154 -16.87 -18.93 4.14
N ASN A 155 -17.66 -17.85 4.17
CA ASN A 155 -19.11 -17.88 4.16
C ASN A 155 -19.57 -17.43 2.77
N VAL A 156 -20.47 -18.20 2.15
CA VAL A 156 -20.96 -17.95 0.80
C VAL A 156 -22.48 -17.86 0.86
N THR A 157 -23.00 -16.75 0.35
CA THR A 157 -24.44 -16.59 0.10
C THR A 157 -24.64 -16.32 -1.38
N SER A 158 -25.71 -16.85 -1.99
CA SER A 158 -25.97 -16.63 -3.39
C SER A 158 -27.47 -16.65 -3.69
N GLN A 159 -27.83 -16.01 -4.79
CA GLN A 159 -29.16 -16.00 -5.37
C GLN A 159 -29.08 -16.10 -6.89
N LEU A 160 -30.06 -16.79 -7.52
CA LEU A 160 -30.23 -16.82 -8.96
C LEU A 160 -31.23 -15.73 -9.39
N VAL A 161 -30.91 -15.02 -10.44
CA VAL A 161 -31.74 -13.95 -11.00
C VAL A 161 -31.85 -14.16 -12.51
N ASN A 162 -33.07 -14.07 -13.05
CA ASN A 162 -33.29 -14.06 -14.49
C ASN A 162 -32.99 -12.66 -15.05
N ARG A 163 -32.31 -12.62 -16.18
CA ARG A 163 -31.95 -11.39 -16.89
C ARG A 163 -32.48 -11.45 -18.32
N THR A 164 -33.35 -10.51 -18.69
CA THR A 164 -34.03 -10.52 -19.99
C THR A 164 -33.64 -9.33 -20.88
N ASP A 165 -32.84 -8.41 -20.38
CA ASP A 165 -32.41 -7.19 -21.08
C ASP A 165 -31.39 -7.45 -22.19
N HIS A 166 -30.67 -8.59 -22.14
CA HIS A 166 -29.65 -8.99 -23.13
C HIS A 166 -29.81 -10.44 -23.61
N GLY A 167 -31.06 -10.90 -23.83
CA GLY A 167 -31.40 -12.26 -24.16
C GLY A 167 -31.88 -13.09 -22.97
N ASP A 168 -32.06 -14.39 -23.14
CA ASP A 168 -32.48 -15.28 -22.06
C ASP A 168 -31.27 -15.74 -21.25
N LYS A 169 -30.93 -14.92 -20.24
CA LYS A 169 -29.75 -15.14 -19.38
C LYS A 169 -30.19 -15.37 -17.92
N LYS A 170 -29.37 -16.13 -17.21
CA LYS A 170 -29.43 -16.26 -15.74
C LYS A 170 -28.12 -15.71 -15.15
N VAL A 171 -28.26 -15.07 -14.00
CA VAL A 171 -27.12 -14.52 -13.24
C VAL A 171 -27.16 -15.06 -11.81
N ILE A 172 -26.10 -15.74 -11.40
CA ILE A 172 -25.87 -16.05 -9.99
C ILE A 172 -25.14 -14.86 -9.37
N LYS A 173 -25.79 -14.19 -8.42
CA LYS A 173 -25.17 -13.17 -7.58
C LYS A 173 -24.74 -13.80 -6.29
N ALA A 174 -23.44 -13.74 -5.98
CA ALA A 174 -22.88 -14.35 -4.79
C ALA A 174 -22.06 -13.35 -3.99
N THR A 175 -22.20 -13.37 -2.66
CA THR A 175 -21.30 -12.68 -1.74
C THR A 175 -20.45 -13.71 -1.02
N ILE A 176 -19.13 -13.57 -1.13
CA ILE A 176 -18.14 -14.45 -0.51
C ILE A 176 -17.40 -13.67 0.56
N LYS A 177 -17.48 -14.09 1.81
CA LYS A 177 -16.87 -13.41 2.97
C LYS A 177 -15.85 -14.32 3.67
N ASN A 178 -14.66 -13.79 3.94
CA ASN A 178 -13.69 -14.47 4.78
C ASN A 178 -14.02 -14.23 6.26
N VAL A 179 -14.58 -15.23 6.92
CA VAL A 179 -14.93 -15.22 8.34
C VAL A 179 -13.85 -15.83 9.24
N GLY A 180 -12.78 -16.35 8.63
CA GLY A 180 -11.64 -16.96 9.34
C GLY A 180 -10.54 -15.95 9.69
N PRO A 181 -9.55 -16.36 10.48
CA PRO A 181 -8.39 -15.53 10.81
C PRO A 181 -7.33 -15.48 9.71
N SER A 182 -7.33 -16.48 8.81
CA SER A 182 -6.33 -16.67 7.77
C SER A 182 -6.74 -15.97 6.47
N VAL A 183 -5.75 -15.56 5.67
CA VAL A 183 -5.98 -15.00 4.33
C VAL A 183 -6.59 -16.09 3.43
N ALA A 184 -7.67 -15.76 2.74
CA ALA A 184 -8.23 -16.57 1.67
C ALA A 184 -7.55 -16.14 0.35
N PHE A 185 -6.44 -16.81 0.03
CA PHE A 185 -5.62 -16.50 -1.13
C PHE A 185 -6.15 -17.15 -2.40
N ALA A 186 -6.16 -16.40 -3.51
CA ALA A 186 -6.53 -16.87 -4.85
C ALA A 186 -7.84 -17.69 -4.86
N VAL A 187 -8.91 -17.13 -4.27
CA VAL A 187 -10.22 -17.79 -4.18
C VAL A 187 -10.77 -18.05 -5.58
N HIS A 188 -10.91 -19.33 -5.91
CA HIS A 188 -11.48 -19.81 -7.16
C HIS A 188 -12.95 -20.12 -6.99
N VAL A 189 -13.79 -19.53 -7.84
CA VAL A 189 -15.26 -19.69 -7.83
C VAL A 189 -15.70 -20.43 -9.09
N GLN A 190 -16.57 -21.41 -8.92
CA GLN A 190 -17.20 -22.14 -10.01
C GLN A 190 -18.69 -22.37 -9.70
N ALA A 191 -19.54 -22.13 -10.71
CA ALA A 191 -20.93 -22.55 -10.68
C ALA A 191 -21.04 -23.96 -11.30
N VAL A 192 -21.71 -24.87 -10.61
CA VAL A 192 -21.93 -26.23 -11.08
C VAL A 192 -23.40 -26.61 -10.95
N ARG A 193 -23.92 -27.39 -11.88
CA ARG A 193 -25.26 -27.99 -11.76
C ARG A 193 -25.31 -28.94 -10.57
N SER A 194 -26.36 -28.89 -9.81
CA SER A 194 -26.52 -29.81 -8.67
C SER A 194 -26.84 -31.22 -9.11
N SER A 195 -27.44 -31.39 -10.29
CA SER A 195 -27.92 -32.70 -10.83
C SER A 195 -26.77 -33.65 -11.19
N ASP A 196 -25.69 -33.14 -11.80
CA ASP A 196 -24.60 -33.95 -12.32
C ASP A 196 -23.22 -33.51 -11.86
N GLY A 197 -23.13 -32.32 -11.23
CA GLY A 197 -21.86 -31.73 -10.79
C GLY A 197 -21.03 -31.09 -11.91
N GLU A 198 -21.56 -31.06 -13.15
CA GLU A 198 -20.89 -30.42 -14.28
C GLU A 198 -20.87 -28.89 -14.13
N ARG A 199 -19.81 -28.27 -14.64
CA ARG A 199 -19.69 -26.81 -14.65
C ARG A 199 -20.74 -26.19 -15.58
N ILE A 200 -21.28 -25.06 -15.16
CA ILE A 200 -22.15 -24.25 -16.01
C ILE A 200 -21.22 -23.40 -16.90
N LEU A 201 -21.06 -23.83 -18.14
CA LEU A 201 -20.17 -23.18 -19.14
C LEU A 201 -20.83 -23.16 -20.53
N PRO A 202 -20.61 -22.07 -21.33
CA PRO A 202 -19.80 -20.90 -21.01
C PRO A 202 -20.47 -19.98 -19.99
N ALA A 203 -19.67 -19.31 -19.15
CA ALA A 203 -20.15 -18.32 -18.19
C ALA A 203 -19.20 -17.12 -18.14
N LEU A 204 -19.77 -15.93 -17.99
CA LEU A 204 -19.03 -14.70 -17.77
C LEU A 204 -19.03 -14.38 -16.27
N MET A 205 -17.86 -14.03 -15.75
CA MET A 205 -17.68 -13.61 -14.36
C MET A 205 -17.07 -12.21 -14.31
N ASN A 206 -17.54 -11.40 -13.37
CA ASN A 206 -16.94 -10.08 -13.14
C ASN A 206 -15.55 -10.17 -12.48
N ASP A 207 -15.28 -11.24 -11.69
CA ASP A 207 -13.98 -11.50 -11.08
C ASP A 207 -13.83 -12.99 -10.71
N ASN A 208 -12.57 -13.45 -10.58
CA ASN A 208 -12.23 -14.79 -10.09
C ASN A 208 -10.75 -14.79 -9.62
N TYR A 209 -10.35 -15.78 -8.80
CA TYR A 209 -9.00 -15.87 -8.22
C TYR A 209 -8.60 -14.65 -7.36
N PHE A 210 -9.53 -14.03 -6.70
CA PHE A 210 -9.33 -12.89 -5.81
C PHE A 210 -8.85 -13.32 -4.42
N THR A 211 -8.34 -12.37 -3.65
CA THR A 211 -7.86 -12.62 -2.28
C THR A 211 -8.69 -11.81 -1.29
N LEU A 212 -9.06 -12.44 -0.16
CA LEU A 212 -9.79 -11.80 0.92
C LEU A 212 -9.00 -11.88 2.22
N LEU A 213 -8.74 -10.73 2.83
CA LEU A 213 -8.24 -10.65 4.18
C LEU A 213 -9.36 -10.97 5.18
N LYS A 214 -9.00 -11.13 6.46
CA LYS A 214 -9.99 -11.39 7.54
C LYS A 214 -11.09 -10.33 7.56
N GLY A 215 -12.33 -10.77 7.47
CA GLY A 215 -13.52 -9.92 7.53
C GLY A 215 -13.95 -9.31 6.19
N GLU A 216 -13.11 -9.37 5.17
CA GLU A 216 -13.44 -8.86 3.83
C GLU A 216 -14.45 -9.74 3.11
N SER A 217 -15.17 -9.12 2.17
CA SER A 217 -16.12 -9.78 1.28
C SER A 217 -15.96 -9.29 -0.16
N LYS A 218 -16.35 -10.14 -1.10
CA LYS A 218 -16.39 -9.85 -2.54
C LYS A 218 -17.72 -10.30 -3.11
N ASP A 219 -18.30 -9.45 -3.93
CA ASP A 219 -19.50 -9.77 -4.70
C ASP A 219 -19.09 -10.27 -6.09
N ILE A 220 -19.62 -11.44 -6.46
CA ILE A 220 -19.35 -12.10 -7.73
C ILE A 220 -20.66 -12.26 -8.48
N GLU A 221 -20.65 -11.88 -9.74
CA GLU A 221 -21.73 -12.16 -10.68
C GLU A 221 -21.24 -13.19 -11.71
N ILE A 222 -22.07 -14.24 -11.92
CA ILE A 222 -21.81 -15.29 -12.89
C ILE A 222 -22.99 -15.33 -13.84
N GLU A 223 -22.80 -14.86 -15.07
CA GLU A 223 -23.83 -14.80 -16.12
C GLU A 223 -23.64 -15.95 -17.13
N PHE A 224 -24.75 -16.60 -17.50
CA PHE A 224 -24.77 -17.70 -18.46
C PHE A 224 -26.12 -17.83 -19.15
N ASP A 225 -26.20 -18.59 -20.24
CA ASP A 225 -27.42 -18.88 -20.95
C ASP A 225 -28.40 -19.71 -20.12
N SER A 226 -29.68 -19.35 -20.09
CA SER A 226 -30.70 -20.01 -19.26
C SER A 226 -30.83 -21.51 -19.51
N GLU A 227 -30.57 -21.93 -20.75
CA GLU A 227 -30.60 -23.36 -21.17
C GLU A 227 -29.57 -24.22 -20.45
N LEU A 228 -28.48 -23.62 -19.96
CA LEU A 228 -27.42 -24.35 -19.24
C LEU A 228 -27.84 -24.78 -17.83
N LEU A 229 -28.93 -24.20 -17.30
CA LEU A 229 -29.47 -24.52 -15.97
C LEU A 229 -31.02 -24.54 -16.01
N PRO A 230 -31.63 -25.55 -16.62
CA PRO A 230 -33.08 -25.57 -16.83
C PRO A 230 -33.90 -25.78 -15.54
N ASP A 231 -33.31 -26.37 -14.53
CA ASP A 231 -33.97 -26.71 -13.24
C ASP A 231 -33.68 -25.71 -12.11
N ASP A 232 -32.96 -24.62 -12.39
CA ASP A 232 -32.54 -23.60 -11.42
C ASP A 232 -31.74 -24.12 -10.23
N ASN A 233 -31.27 -25.36 -10.31
CA ASN A 233 -30.63 -26.05 -9.20
C ASN A 233 -29.09 -26.09 -9.36
N TYR A 234 -28.43 -25.19 -8.65
CA TYR A 234 -26.99 -25.02 -8.71
C TYR A 234 -26.33 -25.08 -7.33
N ARG A 235 -25.04 -25.23 -7.33
CA ARG A 235 -24.16 -24.99 -6.18
C ARG A 235 -22.92 -24.22 -6.61
N LEU A 236 -22.36 -23.45 -5.69
CA LEU A 236 -21.07 -22.79 -5.89
C LEU A 236 -19.97 -23.61 -5.25
N SER A 237 -18.93 -23.92 -6.02
CA SER A 237 -17.66 -24.41 -5.52
C SER A 237 -16.75 -23.20 -5.31
N VAL A 238 -16.40 -22.92 -4.07
CA VAL A 238 -15.57 -21.75 -3.69
C VAL A 238 -14.37 -22.26 -2.91
N ILE A 239 -13.20 -22.23 -3.54
CA ILE A 239 -12.00 -22.89 -3.03
C ILE A 239 -10.86 -21.86 -2.98
N PRO A 240 -10.36 -21.48 -1.79
CA PRO A 240 -9.10 -20.75 -1.65
C PRO A 240 -7.92 -21.70 -1.93
N TYR A 241 -6.82 -21.09 -2.40
CA TYR A 241 -5.55 -21.81 -2.59
C TYR A 241 -5.04 -22.40 -1.28
#